data_0ae33407dc815a624b602886f98fab3e
#
_entry.id   0ae33407dc815a624b602886f98fab3e
#
_cell.length_a   1.000
_cell.length_b   1.000
_cell.length_c   1.000
_cell.angle_alpha   90.00
_cell.angle_beta   90.00
_cell.angle_gamma   90.00
#
_symmetry.space_group_name_H-M   'P 1'
#
loop_
_entity.id
_entity.type
_entity.pdbx_description
1 polymer ?
#
loop_
_entity_poly.entity_id
_entity_poly.type
_entity_poly.pdbx_seq_one_letter_code
_entity_poly.pdbx_strand_id
1 'polypeptide(L)'
;QGGTYILRIEDTDQKRYVEGSMESLIRSLDSMFVGADEGVVLESDAVVERGNAGPYVQSKRLPIYQEYVEKLLASGQAYYCFCTHERLEELRNEQTKNKLAPKYDKHCLSLSQEEREKNLGDKIPFVIRLNVSPERGAVVFHDMVRGKVSIHTKDVDDQVLMKSDGFPTYHLANVVDDHLMSITHVIRGEEWLPSTPKHVLLYEAFGWGAPQFAHLPLLLNADKSKLSKRQGDVAVEDYLKKG
;
A
#
# COMPACT_ATOMS: atom_id res chain seq x y z
N GLN A 1 2.36 -26.70 -1.63
CA GLN A 1 1.57 -26.69 -0.37
C GLN A 1 0.05 -26.64 -0.62
N GLY A 2 -0.41 -26.79 -1.88
CA GLY A 2 -1.83 -26.84 -2.24
C GLY A 2 -2.55 -25.50 -2.27
N GLY A 3 -1.82 -24.38 -2.23
CA GLY A 3 -2.34 -23.03 -2.44
C GLY A 3 -2.13 -22.56 -3.89
N THR A 4 -2.74 -21.44 -4.25
CA THR A 4 -2.55 -20.75 -5.54
C THR A 4 -1.57 -19.59 -5.35
N TYR A 5 -0.50 -19.57 -6.13
CA TYR A 5 0.42 -18.45 -6.17
C TYR A 5 0.00 -17.44 -7.23
N ILE A 6 -0.31 -16.22 -6.81
CA ILE A 6 -0.73 -15.11 -7.68
C ILE A 6 0.42 -14.12 -7.80
N LEU A 7 0.81 -13.79 -9.03
CA LEU A 7 1.74 -12.68 -9.30
C LEU A 7 0.95 -11.43 -9.71
N ARG A 8 0.92 -10.44 -8.84
CA ARG A 8 0.35 -9.11 -9.06
C ARG A 8 1.44 -8.07 -9.25
N ILE A 9 1.30 -7.22 -10.25
CA ILE A 9 2.22 -6.12 -10.53
C ILE A 9 1.70 -4.84 -9.90
N GLU A 10 2.50 -4.28 -8.99
CA GLU A 10 2.18 -3.05 -8.25
C GLU A 10 2.89 -1.85 -8.91
N ASP A 11 2.31 -1.34 -9.99
CA ASP A 11 2.84 -0.26 -10.83
C ASP A 11 2.14 1.09 -10.62
N THR A 12 1.52 1.32 -9.47
CA THR A 12 0.81 2.58 -9.16
C THR A 12 1.72 3.81 -9.04
N ASP A 13 3.04 3.63 -8.93
CA ASP A 13 4.04 4.69 -9.01
C ASP A 13 4.63 4.76 -10.43
N GLN A 14 3.88 5.37 -11.34
CA GLN A 14 4.24 5.49 -12.75
C GLN A 14 5.58 6.21 -13.00
N LYS A 15 6.07 7.00 -12.04
CA LYS A 15 7.38 7.69 -12.15
C LYS A 15 8.56 6.72 -12.00
N ARG A 16 8.32 5.55 -11.43
CA ARG A 16 9.33 4.51 -11.23
C ARG A 16 9.23 3.37 -12.25
N TYR A 17 8.33 3.47 -13.20
CA TYR A 17 8.20 2.45 -14.24
C TYR A 17 9.49 2.33 -15.03
N VAL A 18 9.93 1.10 -15.23
CA VAL A 18 11.11 0.76 -16.05
C VAL A 18 10.64 -0.26 -17.10
N GLU A 19 10.82 0.08 -18.36
CA GLU A 19 10.47 -0.81 -19.49
C GLU A 19 11.24 -2.13 -19.38
N GLY A 20 10.58 -3.26 -19.66
CA GLY A 20 11.15 -4.61 -19.55
C GLY A 20 11.30 -5.14 -18.12
N SER A 21 10.96 -4.35 -17.08
CA SER A 21 11.07 -4.79 -15.69
C SER A 21 10.13 -5.94 -15.35
N MET A 22 8.96 -5.98 -15.98
CA MET A 22 7.95 -7.01 -15.75
C MET A 22 8.41 -8.36 -16.30
N GLU A 23 8.89 -8.39 -17.53
CA GLU A 23 9.48 -9.56 -18.16
C GLU A 23 10.68 -10.09 -17.39
N SER A 24 11.58 -9.19 -16.96
CA SER A 24 12.76 -9.55 -16.16
C SER A 24 12.34 -10.17 -14.82
N LEU A 25 11.33 -9.61 -14.13
CA LEU A 25 10.80 -10.16 -12.90
C LEU A 25 10.26 -11.59 -13.10
N ILE A 26 9.42 -11.80 -14.12
CA ILE A 26 8.81 -13.10 -14.38
C ILE A 26 9.90 -14.13 -14.70
N ARG A 27 10.87 -13.80 -15.59
CA ARG A 27 11.98 -14.69 -15.91
C ARG A 27 12.83 -15.04 -14.68
N SER A 28 13.06 -14.08 -13.77
CA SER A 28 13.79 -14.33 -12.53
C SER A 28 13.03 -15.33 -11.63
N LEU A 29 11.72 -15.18 -11.50
CA LEU A 29 10.88 -16.11 -10.73
C LEU A 29 10.88 -17.52 -11.37
N ASP A 30 10.72 -17.61 -12.68
CA ASP A 30 10.72 -18.88 -13.42
C ASP A 30 12.06 -19.59 -13.29
N SER A 31 13.18 -18.86 -13.34
CA SER A 31 14.53 -19.43 -13.19
C SER A 31 14.78 -20.03 -11.80
N MET A 32 14.00 -19.60 -10.80
CA MET A 32 14.01 -20.13 -9.43
C MET A 32 12.94 -21.20 -9.19
N PHE A 33 12.24 -21.65 -10.22
CA PHE A 33 11.12 -22.60 -10.12
C PHE A 33 9.97 -22.08 -9.26
N VAL A 34 9.75 -20.76 -9.23
CA VAL A 34 8.67 -20.06 -8.51
C VAL A 34 7.76 -19.38 -9.54
N GLY A 35 7.31 -20.12 -10.54
CA GLY A 35 6.33 -19.63 -11.52
C GLY A 35 4.97 -19.41 -10.89
N ALA A 36 4.23 -18.40 -11.36
CA ALA A 36 2.90 -18.11 -10.89
C ALA A 36 1.85 -19.09 -11.45
N ASP A 37 0.92 -19.53 -10.60
CA ASP A 37 -0.26 -20.30 -11.02
C ASP A 37 -1.27 -19.39 -11.71
N GLU A 38 -1.40 -18.15 -11.21
CA GLU A 38 -2.34 -17.11 -11.64
C GLU A 38 -1.65 -15.73 -11.61
N GLY A 39 -2.09 -14.80 -12.44
CA GLY A 39 -1.52 -13.47 -12.47
C GLY A 39 -0.81 -13.15 -13.78
N VAL A 40 0.27 -12.38 -13.69
CA VAL A 40 1.09 -12.00 -14.85
C VAL A 40 2.13 -13.09 -15.13
N VAL A 41 2.14 -13.64 -16.34
CA VAL A 41 3.02 -14.73 -16.75
C VAL A 41 3.63 -14.46 -18.15
N LEU A 42 4.66 -15.20 -18.52
CA LEU A 42 5.19 -15.19 -19.89
C LEU A 42 4.64 -16.38 -20.69
N GLU A 43 4.03 -16.10 -21.83
CA GLU A 43 3.63 -17.09 -22.81
C GLU A 43 4.23 -16.72 -24.16
N SER A 44 5.05 -17.60 -24.72
CA SER A 44 5.76 -17.34 -25.99
C SER A 44 6.49 -16.00 -26.02
N ASP A 45 7.20 -15.66 -24.93
CA ASP A 45 7.91 -14.40 -24.70
C ASP A 45 7.02 -13.14 -24.60
N ALA A 46 5.71 -13.27 -24.59
CA ALA A 46 4.78 -12.17 -24.34
C ALA A 46 4.26 -12.19 -22.90
N VAL A 47 4.14 -11.01 -22.30
CA VAL A 47 3.50 -10.84 -20.99
C VAL A 47 2.00 -10.94 -21.16
N VAL A 48 1.38 -11.93 -20.51
CA VAL A 48 -0.07 -12.16 -20.51
C VAL A 48 -0.61 -12.24 -19.07
N GLU A 49 -1.91 -12.09 -18.94
CA GLU A 49 -2.60 -12.26 -17.64
C GLU A 49 -3.41 -13.56 -17.68
N ARG A 50 -3.26 -14.41 -16.66
CA ARG A 50 -3.93 -15.72 -16.54
C ARG A 50 -4.59 -15.82 -15.17
N GLY A 51 -5.84 -16.32 -15.14
CA GLY A 51 -6.63 -16.52 -13.93
C GLY A 51 -7.95 -15.75 -13.92
N ASN A 52 -8.65 -15.77 -12.78
CA ASN A 52 -10.03 -15.28 -12.67
C ASN A 52 -10.19 -14.03 -11.81
N ALA A 53 -9.13 -13.58 -11.11
CA ALA A 53 -9.17 -12.42 -10.23
C ALA A 53 -8.56 -11.15 -10.84
N GLY A 54 -8.25 -11.21 -12.15
CA GLY A 54 -7.64 -10.09 -12.90
C GLY A 54 -8.52 -8.83 -13.00
N PRO A 55 -7.97 -7.76 -13.58
CA PRO A 55 -6.58 -7.60 -14.04
C PRO A 55 -5.57 -7.73 -12.91
N TYR A 56 -4.33 -8.20 -13.23
CA TYR A 56 -3.27 -8.39 -12.22
C TYR A 56 -2.20 -7.28 -12.24
N VAL A 57 -2.37 -6.28 -13.11
CA VAL A 57 -1.55 -5.08 -13.17
C VAL A 57 -2.36 -3.94 -12.53
N GLN A 58 -1.86 -3.35 -11.46
CA GLN A 58 -2.65 -2.40 -10.65
C GLN A 58 -3.08 -1.15 -11.42
N SER A 59 -2.26 -0.65 -12.36
CA SER A 59 -2.65 0.47 -13.23
C SER A 59 -3.89 0.19 -14.09
N LYS A 60 -4.20 -1.07 -14.37
CA LYS A 60 -5.42 -1.49 -15.09
C LYS A 60 -6.66 -1.63 -14.18
N ARG A 61 -6.50 -1.49 -12.87
CA ARG A 61 -7.52 -1.66 -11.84
C ARG A 61 -8.08 -0.34 -11.30
N LEU A 62 -7.72 0.79 -11.87
CA LEU A 62 -8.12 2.12 -11.37
C LEU A 62 -9.64 2.26 -11.13
N PRO A 63 -10.55 1.76 -12.02
CA PRO A 63 -11.98 1.83 -11.76
C PRO A 63 -12.41 1.08 -10.49
N ILE A 64 -11.75 -0.04 -10.17
CA ILE A 64 -12.01 -0.81 -8.94
C ILE A 64 -11.65 0.03 -7.71
N TYR A 65 -10.44 0.62 -7.69
CA TYR A 65 -10.03 1.46 -6.57
C TYR A 65 -10.91 2.70 -6.40
N GLN A 66 -11.37 3.27 -7.51
CA GLN A 66 -12.31 4.39 -7.49
C GLN A 66 -13.63 3.99 -6.82
N GLU A 67 -14.21 2.85 -7.19
CA GLU A 67 -15.43 2.33 -6.57
C GLU A 67 -15.26 2.16 -5.05
N TYR A 68 -14.14 1.57 -4.62
CA TYR A 68 -13.93 1.32 -3.19
C TYR A 68 -13.61 2.59 -2.39
N VAL A 69 -12.90 3.56 -2.97
CA VAL A 69 -12.68 4.84 -2.28
C VAL A 69 -13.97 5.64 -2.15
N GLU A 70 -14.88 5.56 -3.12
CA GLU A 70 -16.21 6.19 -3.05
C GLU A 70 -17.05 5.58 -1.91
N LYS A 71 -16.98 4.27 -1.69
CA LYS A 71 -17.63 3.62 -0.53
C LYS A 71 -17.07 4.15 0.80
N LEU A 72 -15.76 4.37 0.90
CA LEU A 72 -15.16 4.97 2.09
C LEU A 72 -15.57 6.43 2.29
N LEU A 73 -15.67 7.22 1.24
CA LEU A 73 -16.17 8.60 1.29
C LEU A 73 -17.64 8.64 1.73
N ALA A 74 -18.49 7.80 1.15
CA ALA A 74 -19.92 7.73 1.49
C ALA A 74 -20.15 7.30 2.95
N SER A 75 -19.31 6.44 3.50
CA SER A 75 -19.40 5.99 4.90
C SER A 75 -18.68 6.91 5.90
N GLY A 76 -18.03 7.99 5.43
CA GLY A 76 -17.25 8.91 6.28
C GLY A 76 -15.92 8.31 6.78
N GLN A 77 -15.52 7.15 6.28
CA GLN A 77 -14.24 6.50 6.61
C GLN A 77 -13.06 7.08 5.82
N ALA A 78 -13.35 7.92 4.81
CA ALA A 78 -12.38 8.71 4.09
C ALA A 78 -12.91 10.12 3.84
N TYR A 79 -12.03 11.05 3.49
CA TYR A 79 -12.39 12.43 3.20
C TYR A 79 -11.43 13.08 2.20
N TYR A 80 -11.91 14.14 1.53
CA TYR A 80 -11.13 14.95 0.62
C TYR A 80 -10.16 15.85 1.38
N CYS A 81 -8.92 15.94 0.91
CA CYS A 81 -7.90 16.83 1.44
C CYS A 81 -7.35 17.72 0.33
N PHE A 82 -7.58 19.03 0.43
CA PHE A 82 -7.20 20.06 -0.53
C PHE A 82 -5.93 20.82 -0.11
N CYS A 83 -5.18 20.33 0.89
CA CYS A 83 -3.96 20.97 1.35
C CYS A 83 -2.90 20.98 0.27
N THR A 84 -2.26 22.14 0.07
CA THR A 84 -1.11 22.28 -0.83
C THR A 84 0.14 21.62 -0.25
N HIS A 85 1.14 21.40 -1.12
CA HIS A 85 2.42 20.82 -0.69
C HIS A 85 3.13 21.73 0.33
N GLU A 86 3.09 23.06 0.10
CA GLU A 86 3.72 24.05 0.95
C GLU A 86 3.14 24.01 2.37
N ARG A 87 1.80 24.00 2.49
CA ARG A 87 1.15 23.89 3.79
C ARG A 87 1.54 22.60 4.52
N LEU A 88 1.60 21.48 3.82
CA LEU A 88 1.99 20.21 4.44
C LEU A 88 3.46 20.19 4.86
N GLU A 89 4.33 20.88 4.13
CA GLU A 89 5.74 21.04 4.47
C GLU A 89 5.92 21.95 5.70
N GLU A 90 5.21 23.07 5.76
CA GLU A 90 5.18 23.95 6.94
C GLU A 90 4.74 23.19 8.19
N LEU A 91 3.65 22.42 8.10
CA LEU A 91 3.16 21.60 9.20
C LEU A 91 4.22 20.62 9.71
N ARG A 92 4.90 19.91 8.78
CA ARG A 92 5.98 18.96 9.15
C ARG A 92 7.15 19.67 9.84
N ASN A 93 7.54 20.83 9.33
CA ASN A 93 8.64 21.61 9.86
C ASN A 93 8.32 22.10 11.29
N GLU A 94 7.10 22.57 11.51
CA GLU A 94 6.62 22.98 12.84
C GLU A 94 6.61 21.80 13.82
N GLN A 95 6.05 20.67 13.42
CA GLN A 95 6.02 19.45 14.25
C GLN A 95 7.43 18.98 14.58
N THR A 96 8.35 19.00 13.62
CA THR A 96 9.74 18.62 13.83
C THR A 96 10.46 19.56 14.81
N LYS A 97 10.25 20.88 14.69
CA LYS A 97 10.77 21.88 15.66
C LYS A 97 10.29 21.61 17.07
N ASN A 98 9.03 21.18 17.20
CA ASN A 98 8.39 20.85 18.47
C ASN A 98 8.69 19.41 18.95
N LYS A 99 9.58 18.67 18.27
CA LYS A 99 9.92 17.25 18.54
C LYS A 99 8.71 16.32 18.52
N LEU A 100 7.71 16.64 17.72
CA LEU A 100 6.54 15.81 17.48
C LEU A 100 6.77 14.93 16.24
N ALA A 101 6.20 13.73 16.23
CA ALA A 101 6.20 12.91 15.04
C ALA A 101 5.34 13.58 13.94
N PRO A 102 5.87 13.72 12.70
CA PRO A 102 5.11 14.29 11.60
C PRO A 102 3.81 13.53 11.34
N LYS A 103 2.69 14.25 11.38
CA LYS A 103 1.35 13.69 11.19
C LYS A 103 0.45 14.76 10.57
N TYR A 104 -0.50 14.33 9.74
CA TYR A 104 -1.51 15.24 9.21
C TYR A 104 -2.47 15.72 10.33
N ASP A 105 -2.77 17.01 10.33
CA ASP A 105 -3.53 17.68 11.39
C ASP A 105 -5.06 17.64 11.20
N LYS A 106 -5.55 16.85 10.24
CA LYS A 106 -6.98 16.70 9.90
C LYS A 106 -7.67 18.01 9.45
N HIS A 107 -6.91 19.00 9.00
CA HIS A 107 -7.44 20.30 8.62
C HIS A 107 -8.66 20.20 7.68
N CYS A 108 -8.58 19.40 6.61
CA CYS A 108 -9.68 19.29 5.66
C CYS A 108 -10.84 18.42 6.14
N LEU A 109 -10.70 17.68 7.25
CA LEU A 109 -11.81 16.93 7.83
C LEU A 109 -12.87 17.89 8.42
N SER A 110 -12.45 19.07 8.87
CA SER A 110 -13.33 20.09 9.47
C SER A 110 -14.05 20.97 8.45
N LEU A 111 -13.76 20.84 7.15
CA LEU A 111 -14.44 21.61 6.11
C LEU A 111 -15.93 21.28 6.08
N SER A 112 -16.76 22.32 5.96
CA SER A 112 -18.20 22.17 5.74
C SER A 112 -18.49 21.48 4.41
N GLN A 113 -19.71 21.00 4.24
CA GLN A 113 -20.15 20.43 2.99
C GLN A 113 -20.07 21.44 1.84
N GLU A 114 -20.49 22.68 2.09
CA GLU A 114 -20.46 23.78 1.11
C GLU A 114 -19.02 24.10 0.66
N GLU A 115 -18.06 24.15 1.59
CA GLU A 115 -16.65 24.37 1.26
C GLU A 115 -16.07 23.24 0.42
N ARG A 116 -16.43 21.99 0.76
CA ARG A 116 -15.98 20.82 -0.03
C ARG A 116 -16.56 20.85 -1.44
N GLU A 117 -17.87 21.09 -1.59
CA GLU A 117 -18.56 21.17 -2.88
C GLU A 117 -18.01 22.32 -3.73
N LYS A 118 -17.74 23.48 -3.12
CA LYS A 118 -17.08 24.59 -3.78
C LYS A 118 -15.70 24.21 -4.30
N ASN A 119 -14.85 23.63 -3.45
CA ASN A 119 -13.49 23.22 -3.83
C ASN A 119 -13.50 22.19 -4.99
N LEU A 120 -14.43 21.24 -4.96
CA LEU A 120 -14.61 20.27 -6.03
C LEU A 120 -15.12 20.95 -7.33
N GLY A 121 -16.10 21.87 -7.21
CA GLY A 121 -16.62 22.67 -8.34
C GLY A 121 -15.56 23.55 -8.97
N ASP A 122 -14.71 24.16 -8.17
CA ASP A 122 -13.56 24.98 -8.60
C ASP A 122 -12.39 24.13 -9.12
N LYS A 123 -12.53 22.79 -9.13
CA LYS A 123 -11.53 21.79 -9.57
C LYS A 123 -10.18 21.95 -8.85
N ILE A 124 -10.21 22.30 -7.57
CA ILE A 124 -9.00 22.37 -6.76
C ILE A 124 -8.41 20.95 -6.64
N PRO A 125 -7.10 20.76 -6.91
CA PRO A 125 -6.46 19.46 -6.76
C PRO A 125 -6.63 18.92 -5.34
N PHE A 126 -6.93 17.64 -5.21
CA PHE A 126 -7.14 16.99 -3.92
C PHE A 126 -6.51 15.60 -3.88
N VAL A 127 -6.35 15.11 -2.67
CA VAL A 127 -6.10 13.69 -2.37
C VAL A 127 -7.23 13.19 -1.48
N ILE A 128 -7.42 11.87 -1.41
CA ILE A 128 -8.37 11.27 -0.48
C ILE A 128 -7.59 10.61 0.65
N ARG A 129 -7.95 10.90 1.89
CA ARG A 129 -7.31 10.38 3.09
C ARG A 129 -8.22 9.45 3.87
N LEU A 130 -7.62 8.43 4.50
CA LEU A 130 -8.29 7.62 5.52
C LEU A 130 -8.67 8.52 6.71
N ASN A 131 -9.87 8.36 7.23
CA ASN A 131 -10.31 9.03 8.45
C ASN A 131 -10.05 8.13 9.66
N VAL A 132 -8.95 8.34 10.36
CA VAL A 132 -8.62 7.59 11.57
C VAL A 132 -9.22 8.28 12.78
N SER A 133 -10.26 7.70 13.41
CA SER A 133 -10.83 8.25 14.64
C SER A 133 -9.84 8.10 15.81
N PRO A 134 -9.40 9.21 16.46
CA PRO A 134 -8.54 9.14 17.63
C PRO A 134 -9.24 8.51 18.85
N GLU A 135 -10.58 8.55 18.88
CA GLU A 135 -11.40 8.06 19.99
C GLU A 135 -11.56 6.53 19.99
N ARG A 136 -11.25 5.87 18.85
CA ARG A 136 -11.33 4.42 18.75
C ARG A 136 -10.41 3.70 19.74
N GLY A 137 -9.36 4.34 20.22
CA GLY A 137 -8.40 3.77 21.18
C GLY A 137 -7.26 3.05 20.47
N ALA A 138 -7.14 1.74 20.58
CA ALA A 138 -6.06 0.98 19.98
C ALA A 138 -6.54 0.09 18.82
N VAL A 139 -5.73 0.00 17.76
CA VAL A 139 -5.81 -1.07 16.75
C VAL A 139 -5.02 -2.25 17.26
N VAL A 140 -5.68 -3.37 17.42
CA VAL A 140 -5.07 -4.62 17.93
C VAL A 140 -5.18 -5.70 16.86
N PHE A 141 -4.06 -6.32 16.53
CA PHE A 141 -4.02 -7.48 15.63
C PHE A 141 -3.00 -8.50 16.12
N HIS A 142 -3.13 -9.71 15.63
CA HIS A 142 -2.18 -10.78 15.95
C HIS A 142 -1.26 -10.99 14.72
N ASP A 143 0.03 -10.87 14.94
CA ASP A 143 1.06 -11.16 13.94
C ASP A 143 1.67 -12.55 14.24
N MET A 144 1.79 -13.38 13.22
CA MET A 144 2.27 -14.76 13.39
C MET A 144 3.71 -14.84 13.90
N VAL A 145 4.52 -13.80 13.67
CA VAL A 145 5.92 -13.74 14.09
C VAL A 145 6.11 -12.87 15.34
N ARG A 146 5.40 -11.73 15.40
CA ARG A 146 5.54 -10.71 16.45
C ARG A 146 4.55 -10.89 17.61
N GLY A 147 3.58 -11.81 17.46
CA GLY A 147 2.52 -12.01 18.44
C GLY A 147 1.48 -10.88 18.44
N LYS A 148 0.94 -10.57 19.60
CA LYS A 148 -0.07 -9.51 19.74
C LYS A 148 0.57 -8.13 19.59
N VAL A 149 0.13 -7.37 18.59
CA VAL A 149 0.53 -6.00 18.32
C VAL A 149 -0.63 -5.07 18.66
N SER A 150 -0.33 -3.97 19.37
CA SER A 150 -1.31 -2.96 19.75
C SER A 150 -0.72 -1.58 19.49
N ILE A 151 -1.37 -0.79 18.65
CA ILE A 151 -0.94 0.57 18.29
C ILE A 151 -2.12 1.51 18.49
N HIS A 152 -1.93 2.58 19.27
CA HIS A 152 -2.98 3.54 19.56
C HIS A 152 -3.31 4.37 18.31
N THR A 153 -4.60 4.59 18.02
CA THR A 153 -5.04 5.36 16.82
C THR A 153 -4.52 6.79 16.80
N LYS A 154 -4.23 7.39 17.96
CA LYS A 154 -3.55 8.69 18.03
C LYS A 154 -2.18 8.71 17.33
N ASP A 155 -1.51 7.55 17.22
CA ASP A 155 -0.20 7.39 16.59
C ASP A 155 -0.32 6.94 15.10
N VAL A 156 -1.54 6.72 14.62
CA VAL A 156 -1.82 6.36 13.21
C VAL A 156 -2.17 7.63 12.44
N ASP A 157 -1.45 7.89 11.35
CA ASP A 157 -1.72 9.03 10.48
C ASP A 157 -2.90 8.78 9.53
N ASP A 158 -3.62 9.85 9.16
CA ASP A 158 -4.64 9.83 8.10
C ASP A 158 -3.96 9.67 6.73
N GLN A 159 -3.63 8.44 6.40
CA GLN A 159 -2.89 8.09 5.21
C GLN A 159 -3.62 8.50 3.94
N VAL A 160 -2.88 9.04 2.96
CA VAL A 160 -3.42 9.22 1.61
C VAL A 160 -3.77 7.85 1.01
N LEU A 161 -4.99 7.71 0.55
CA LEU A 161 -5.52 6.52 -0.13
C LEU A 161 -5.48 6.69 -1.64
N MET A 162 -5.98 7.85 -2.13
CA MET A 162 -5.92 8.21 -3.55
C MET A 162 -5.11 9.49 -3.71
N LYS A 163 -4.21 9.48 -4.68
CA LYS A 163 -3.37 10.62 -5.07
C LYS A 163 -4.14 11.57 -5.99
N SER A 164 -3.64 12.79 -6.14
CA SER A 164 -4.23 13.80 -7.03
C SER A 164 -4.16 13.46 -8.52
N ASP A 165 -3.33 12.51 -8.90
CA ASP A 165 -3.24 11.96 -10.26
C ASP A 165 -4.27 10.85 -10.53
N GLY A 166 -5.14 10.51 -9.55
CA GLY A 166 -6.16 9.48 -9.66
C GLY A 166 -5.64 8.05 -9.40
N PHE A 167 -4.37 7.87 -9.08
CA PHE A 167 -3.83 6.57 -8.70
C PHE A 167 -3.96 6.32 -7.21
N PRO A 168 -4.24 5.08 -6.79
CA PRO A 168 -4.20 4.71 -5.37
C PRO A 168 -2.78 4.75 -4.84
N THR A 169 -2.66 4.92 -3.53
CA THR A 169 -1.43 4.54 -2.84
C THR A 169 -1.41 3.04 -2.60
N TYR A 170 -0.22 2.51 -2.27
CA TYR A 170 -0.04 1.12 -1.86
C TYR A 170 -1.08 0.67 -0.81
N HIS A 171 -1.40 1.52 0.14
CA HIS A 171 -2.29 1.15 1.25
C HIS A 171 -3.71 0.80 0.80
N LEU A 172 -4.31 1.57 -0.11
CA LEU A 172 -5.64 1.25 -0.64
C LEU A 172 -5.56 0.08 -1.61
N ALA A 173 -4.63 0.14 -2.58
CA ALA A 173 -4.52 -0.88 -3.63
C ALA A 173 -4.27 -2.27 -3.05
N ASN A 174 -3.33 -2.39 -2.12
CA ASN A 174 -3.01 -3.65 -1.46
C ASN A 174 -4.22 -4.26 -0.75
N VAL A 175 -4.94 -3.49 0.09
CA VAL A 175 -6.08 -3.99 0.86
C VAL A 175 -7.24 -4.42 -0.06
N VAL A 176 -7.55 -3.63 -1.08
CA VAL A 176 -8.62 -3.95 -2.03
C VAL A 176 -8.27 -5.21 -2.83
N ASP A 177 -7.04 -5.29 -3.34
CA ASP A 177 -6.60 -6.42 -4.15
C ASP A 177 -6.49 -7.70 -3.34
N ASP A 178 -5.93 -7.63 -2.13
CA ASP A 178 -5.81 -8.78 -1.24
C ASP A 178 -7.19 -9.36 -0.90
N HIS A 179 -8.19 -8.50 -0.68
CA HIS A 179 -9.56 -8.95 -0.47
C HIS A 179 -10.14 -9.60 -1.73
N LEU A 180 -10.08 -8.92 -2.88
CA LEU A 180 -10.69 -9.41 -4.13
C LEU A 180 -9.99 -10.64 -4.71
N MET A 181 -8.70 -10.83 -4.41
CA MET A 181 -7.92 -12.00 -4.79
C MET A 181 -7.90 -13.08 -3.69
N SER A 182 -8.69 -12.91 -2.62
CA SER A 182 -8.83 -13.87 -1.51
C SER A 182 -7.49 -14.24 -0.86
N ILE A 183 -6.60 -13.26 -0.69
CA ILE A 183 -5.30 -13.47 -0.02
C ILE A 183 -5.55 -13.80 1.46
N THR A 184 -5.01 -14.92 1.90
CA THR A 184 -5.21 -15.43 3.27
C THR A 184 -4.12 -15.00 4.24
N HIS A 185 -2.90 -14.79 3.75
CA HIS A 185 -1.73 -14.44 4.55
C HIS A 185 -0.92 -13.35 3.87
N VAL A 186 -0.57 -12.30 4.63
CA VAL A 186 0.34 -11.24 4.21
C VAL A 186 1.66 -11.44 4.93
N ILE A 187 2.69 -11.87 4.18
CA ILE A 187 4.05 -12.12 4.69
C ILE A 187 4.97 -11.06 4.08
N ARG A 188 5.61 -10.24 4.92
CA ARG A 188 6.46 -9.14 4.45
C ARG A 188 7.51 -8.74 5.48
N GLY A 189 8.40 -7.82 5.13
CA GLY A 189 9.42 -7.32 6.05
C GLY A 189 8.83 -6.47 7.18
N GLU A 190 9.50 -6.46 8.33
CA GLU A 190 9.05 -5.75 9.54
C GLU A 190 8.97 -4.22 9.38
N GLU A 191 9.60 -3.64 8.35
CA GLU A 191 9.45 -2.23 8.01
C GLU A 191 8.01 -1.83 7.69
N TRP A 192 7.16 -2.78 7.35
CA TRP A 192 5.74 -2.58 7.08
C TRP A 192 4.85 -2.70 8.32
N LEU A 193 5.40 -3.15 9.45
CA LEU A 193 4.64 -3.30 10.70
C LEU A 193 3.94 -1.99 11.14
N PRO A 194 4.56 -0.80 11.05
CA PRO A 194 3.89 0.47 11.37
C PRO A 194 2.73 0.83 10.41
N SER A 195 2.66 0.23 9.23
CA SER A 195 1.58 0.44 8.27
C SER A 195 0.39 -0.49 8.49
N THR A 196 0.59 -1.62 9.16
CA THR A 196 -0.44 -2.64 9.39
C THR A 196 -1.70 -2.11 10.07
N PRO A 197 -1.62 -1.19 11.08
CA PRO A 197 -2.83 -0.61 11.67
C PRO A 197 -3.73 0.10 10.65
N LYS A 198 -3.15 0.76 9.65
CA LYS A 198 -3.89 1.44 8.57
C LYS A 198 -4.63 0.42 7.70
N HIS A 199 -3.99 -0.72 7.42
CA HIS A 199 -4.60 -1.80 6.65
C HIS A 199 -5.74 -2.46 7.45
N VAL A 200 -5.54 -2.74 8.74
CA VAL A 200 -6.60 -3.26 9.62
C VAL A 200 -7.80 -2.32 9.65
N LEU A 201 -7.56 -1.01 9.79
CA LEU A 201 -8.61 0.00 9.76
C LEU A 201 -9.36 0.04 8.41
N LEU A 202 -8.66 -0.17 7.29
CA LEU A 202 -9.30 -0.26 5.97
C LEU A 202 -10.16 -1.52 5.84
N TYR A 203 -9.68 -2.68 6.29
CA TYR A 203 -10.50 -3.91 6.33
C TYR A 203 -11.77 -3.71 7.16
N GLU A 204 -11.63 -3.10 8.34
CA GLU A 204 -12.78 -2.78 9.20
C GLU A 204 -13.74 -1.79 8.53
N ALA A 205 -13.22 -0.73 7.90
CA ALA A 205 -14.04 0.28 7.22
C ALA A 205 -14.86 -0.29 6.04
N PHE A 206 -14.34 -1.33 5.39
CA PHE A 206 -15.04 -2.08 4.36
C PHE A 206 -15.95 -3.20 4.93
N GLY A 207 -15.88 -3.49 6.22
CA GLY A 207 -16.58 -4.62 6.83
C GLY A 207 -15.99 -5.99 6.46
N TRP A 208 -14.71 -6.04 6.10
CA TRP A 208 -14.00 -7.26 5.69
C TRP A 208 -13.19 -7.87 6.82
N GLY A 209 -13.03 -9.19 6.79
CA GLY A 209 -12.04 -9.88 7.62
C GLY A 209 -10.63 -9.59 7.09
N ALA A 210 -9.72 -9.20 7.99
CA ALA A 210 -8.32 -9.02 7.63
C ALA A 210 -7.62 -10.38 7.45
N PRO A 211 -6.61 -10.49 6.55
CA PRO A 211 -5.78 -11.68 6.43
C PRO A 211 -4.90 -11.88 7.67
N GLN A 212 -4.26 -13.04 7.77
CA GLN A 212 -3.20 -13.27 8.76
C GLN A 212 -1.95 -12.45 8.37
N PHE A 213 -1.31 -11.81 9.34
CA PHE A 213 -0.09 -11.05 9.11
C PHE A 213 1.13 -11.79 9.67
N ALA A 214 2.25 -11.71 8.94
CA ALA A 214 3.55 -12.20 9.39
C ALA A 214 4.64 -11.21 8.98
N HIS A 215 5.24 -10.52 9.94
CA HIS A 215 6.31 -9.56 9.70
C HIS A 215 7.68 -10.16 10.04
N LEU A 216 8.45 -10.46 9.01
CA LEU A 216 9.76 -11.08 9.11
C LEU A 216 10.86 -10.05 9.42
N PRO A 217 11.90 -10.41 10.17
CA PRO A 217 13.07 -9.57 10.35
C PRO A 217 13.71 -9.16 9.02
N LEU A 218 14.29 -7.97 8.99
CA LEU A 218 15.06 -7.50 7.83
C LEU A 218 16.33 -8.33 7.64
N LEU A 219 16.68 -8.57 6.38
CA LEU A 219 18.01 -9.05 6.02
C LEU A 219 18.99 -7.88 6.18
N LEU A 220 20.07 -8.14 6.92
CA LEU A 220 21.07 -7.14 7.27
C LEU A 220 22.41 -7.51 6.68
N ASN A 221 23.20 -6.50 6.35
CA ASN A 221 24.64 -6.64 6.06
C ASN A 221 25.41 -7.04 7.33
N ALA A 222 26.68 -7.40 7.16
CA ALA A 222 27.57 -7.74 8.28
C ALA A 222 27.74 -6.58 9.30
N ASP A 223 27.62 -5.34 8.84
CA ASP A 223 27.66 -4.13 9.67
C ASP A 223 26.30 -3.79 10.32
N LYS A 224 25.28 -4.68 10.20
CA LYS A 224 23.90 -4.52 10.66
C LYS A 224 23.11 -3.41 9.95
N SER A 225 23.60 -2.82 8.87
CA SER A 225 22.81 -1.97 8.00
C SER A 225 21.81 -2.78 7.18
N LYS A 226 20.68 -2.16 6.77
CA LYS A 226 19.70 -2.81 5.92
C LYS A 226 20.31 -3.16 4.56
N LEU A 227 20.17 -4.40 4.11
CA LEU A 227 20.57 -4.82 2.77
C LEU A 227 19.84 -3.97 1.72
N SER A 228 20.57 -3.31 0.83
CA SER A 228 20.01 -2.42 -0.17
C SER A 228 20.65 -2.61 -1.55
N LYS A 229 19.89 -2.37 -2.62
CA LYS A 229 20.33 -2.49 -4.02
C LYS A 229 21.58 -1.66 -4.37
N ARG A 230 22.02 -0.74 -3.49
CA ARG A 230 23.20 0.11 -3.72
C ARG A 230 24.50 -0.50 -3.20
N GLN A 231 24.46 -1.65 -2.53
CA GLN A 231 25.59 -2.21 -1.77
C GLN A 231 26.15 -3.52 -2.36
N GLY A 232 25.89 -3.81 -3.63
CA GLY A 232 26.45 -5.00 -4.31
C GLY A 232 25.38 -6.00 -4.73
N ASP A 233 25.75 -7.27 -4.81
CA ASP A 233 24.94 -8.35 -5.34
C ASP A 233 23.64 -8.56 -4.53
N VAL A 234 22.55 -8.03 -5.03
CA VAL A 234 21.22 -8.11 -4.41
C VAL A 234 20.18 -8.66 -5.39
N ALA A 235 20.55 -8.73 -6.66
CA ALA A 235 19.71 -9.35 -7.69
C ALA A 235 19.91 -10.86 -7.68
N VAL A 236 18.85 -11.60 -7.95
CA VAL A 236 18.88 -13.07 -8.04
C VAL A 236 19.93 -13.54 -9.05
N GLU A 237 20.06 -12.83 -10.18
CA GLU A 237 21.01 -13.10 -11.23
C GLU A 237 22.48 -13.02 -10.76
N ASP A 238 22.76 -12.19 -9.77
CA ASP A 238 24.11 -12.07 -9.19
C ASP A 238 24.47 -13.29 -8.37
N TYR A 239 23.50 -13.87 -7.66
CA TYR A 239 23.68 -15.13 -6.94
C TYR A 239 23.81 -16.31 -7.88
N LEU A 240 23.01 -16.38 -8.95
CA LEU A 240 23.09 -17.42 -9.96
C LEU A 240 24.44 -17.46 -10.69
N LYS A 241 25.09 -16.30 -10.88
CA LYS A 241 26.43 -16.21 -11.49
C LYS A 241 27.56 -16.68 -10.56
N LYS A 242 27.32 -16.70 -9.27
CA LYS A 242 28.34 -17.10 -8.27
C LYS A 242 28.26 -18.55 -7.81
N GLY A 243 27.24 -19.30 -8.21
CA GLY A 243 27.01 -20.70 -7.88
C GLY A 243 26.19 -20.86 -6.63
#